data_975fab562276af508664eed55acffa05
#
_entry.id   975fab562276af508664eed55acffa05
#
_cell.length_a   1.000
_cell.length_b   1.000
_cell.length_c   1.000
_cell.angle_alpha   90.00
_cell.angle_beta   90.00
_cell.angle_gamma   90.00
#
_symmetry.space_group_name_H-M   'P 1'
#
loop_
_entity.id
_entity.type
_entity.pdbx_description
1 polymer ?
#
loop_
_entity_poly.entity_id
_entity_poly.type
_entity_poly.pdbx_seq_one_letter_code
_entity_poly.pdbx_strand_id
1 'polypeptide(L)'
;NPSSYLAFAGVDYTEWEFLAEMTARTGCLLLLDVNNIYVSAVNHGFDAQEYLQAVPAELVGEIHLAGHTVADDILIDTHSAPVTRAVWALYRDALGRFGPVPTLIEWDAELPALDRLLAEAATAEAHAALVARGRTGAGRALVA
;
A
#
# COMPACT_ATOMS: atom_id res chain seq x y z
N ASN A 1 -0.78 5.17 9.45
CA ASN A 1 -1.53 4.38 8.48
C ASN A 1 -2.51 5.28 7.71
N PRO A 2 -2.60 5.18 6.36
CA PRO A 2 -3.66 5.81 5.58
C PRO A 2 -5.07 5.41 6.06
N SER A 3 -6.04 6.32 5.95
CA SER A 3 -7.43 6.05 6.29
C SER A 3 -8.22 5.59 5.06
N SER A 4 -9.24 4.74 5.25
CA SER A 4 -10.13 4.30 4.18
C SER A 4 -11.59 4.77 4.36
N TYR A 5 -11.88 5.57 5.40
CA TYR A 5 -13.27 5.77 5.85
C TYR A 5 -13.91 7.07 5.39
N LEU A 6 -13.33 8.21 5.72
CA LEU A 6 -14.00 9.50 5.60
C LEU A 6 -13.18 10.51 4.81
N ALA A 7 -13.86 11.26 3.95
CA ALA A 7 -13.35 12.50 3.41
C ALA A 7 -13.97 13.68 4.18
N PHE A 8 -13.15 14.63 4.59
CA PHE A 8 -13.59 15.81 5.33
C PHE A 8 -13.62 17.03 4.40
N ALA A 9 -14.67 17.82 4.48
CA ALA A 9 -14.74 19.11 3.79
C ALA A 9 -13.94 20.17 4.56
N GLY A 10 -13.26 21.06 3.83
CA GLY A 10 -12.57 22.21 4.42
C GLY A 10 -11.31 21.84 5.19
N VAL A 11 -10.60 20.80 4.76
CA VAL A 11 -9.30 20.42 5.31
C VAL A 11 -8.18 21.34 4.77
N ASP A 12 -7.19 21.62 5.62
CA ASP A 12 -6.00 22.40 5.23
C ASP A 12 -4.94 21.55 4.50
N TYR A 13 -4.99 20.22 4.67
CA TYR A 13 -4.06 19.24 4.10
C TYR A 13 -4.82 18.13 3.39
N THR A 14 -4.27 17.61 2.30
CA THR A 14 -4.58 16.27 1.84
C THR A 14 -4.09 15.25 2.86
N GLU A 15 -4.59 14.00 2.82
CA GLU A 15 -4.16 12.98 3.77
C GLU A 15 -2.64 12.72 3.70
N TRP A 16 -2.07 12.64 2.51
CA TRP A 16 -0.62 12.42 2.35
C TRP A 16 0.23 13.60 2.82
N GLU A 17 -0.23 14.85 2.66
CA GLU A 17 0.44 16.02 3.23
C GLU A 17 0.38 16.01 4.75
N PHE A 18 -0.77 15.66 5.32
CA PHE A 18 -0.93 15.49 6.78
C PHE A 18 0.00 14.41 7.32
N LEU A 19 0.07 13.25 6.67
CA LEU A 19 0.97 12.17 7.08
C LEU A 19 2.45 12.58 6.98
N ALA A 20 2.84 13.29 5.93
CA ALA A 20 4.20 13.81 5.78
C ALA A 20 4.56 14.81 6.88
N GLU A 21 3.67 15.75 7.20
CA GLU A 21 3.86 16.71 8.27
C GLU A 21 3.92 16.04 9.65
N MET A 22 3.07 15.04 9.89
CA MET A 22 3.08 14.25 11.12
C MET A 22 4.42 13.55 11.32
N THR A 23 4.95 12.88 10.28
CA THR A 23 6.24 12.20 10.35
C THR A 23 7.39 13.19 10.56
N ALA A 24 7.36 14.35 9.90
CA ALA A 24 8.36 15.41 10.08
C ALA A 24 8.40 15.93 11.52
N ARG A 25 7.25 16.05 12.19
CA ARG A 25 7.17 16.51 13.58
C ARG A 25 7.52 15.46 14.61
N THR A 26 7.23 14.21 14.34
CA THR A 26 7.34 13.14 15.34
C THR A 26 8.55 12.24 15.16
N GLY A 27 9.10 12.18 13.94
CA GLY A 27 10.15 11.22 13.57
C GLY A 27 9.65 9.78 13.39
N CYS A 28 8.33 9.54 13.44
CA CYS A 28 7.78 8.19 13.17
C CYS A 28 7.83 7.90 11.68
N LEU A 29 7.89 6.61 11.32
CA LEU A 29 7.70 6.15 9.95
C LEU A 29 6.22 5.84 9.69
N LEU A 30 5.86 5.76 8.41
CA LEU A 30 4.54 5.37 7.98
C LEU A 30 4.48 3.84 7.81
N LEU A 31 3.43 3.26 8.33
CA LEU A 31 2.88 2.01 7.86
C LEU A 31 1.96 2.37 6.69
N LEU A 32 2.28 1.91 5.49
CA LEU A 32 1.54 2.24 4.28
C LEU A 32 0.61 1.07 3.90
N ASP A 33 -0.65 1.17 4.26
CA ASP A 33 -1.65 0.19 3.83
C ASP A 33 -2.12 0.48 2.41
N VAL A 34 -1.72 -0.40 1.49
CA VAL A 34 -2.03 -0.27 0.06
C VAL A 34 -3.49 -0.59 -0.23
N ASN A 35 -4.14 -1.48 0.57
CA ASN A 35 -5.56 -1.75 0.45
C ASN A 35 -6.38 -0.53 0.85
N ASN A 36 -6.01 0.16 1.95
CA ASN A 36 -6.69 1.36 2.41
C ASN A 36 -6.60 2.48 1.37
N ILE A 37 -5.43 2.68 0.76
CA ILE A 37 -5.26 3.64 -0.34
C ILE A 37 -6.18 3.28 -1.51
N TYR A 38 -6.24 2.00 -1.91
CA TYR A 38 -7.08 1.55 -3.02
C TYR A 38 -8.57 1.74 -2.71
N VAL A 39 -9.02 1.29 -1.53
CA VAL A 39 -10.41 1.43 -1.07
C VAL A 39 -10.81 2.91 -1.04
N SER A 40 -9.99 3.75 -0.46
CA SER A 40 -10.23 5.20 -0.37
C SER A 40 -10.28 5.85 -1.75
N ALA A 41 -9.35 5.48 -2.65
CA ALA A 41 -9.31 6.01 -4.01
C ALA A 41 -10.59 5.70 -4.80
N VAL A 42 -11.09 4.45 -4.71
CA VAL A 42 -12.34 4.05 -5.36
C VAL A 42 -13.53 4.79 -4.75
N ASN A 43 -13.64 4.83 -3.43
CA ASN A 43 -14.80 5.40 -2.74
C ASN A 43 -14.89 6.93 -2.85
N HIS A 44 -13.75 7.62 -2.92
CA HIS A 44 -13.68 9.08 -2.98
C HIS A 44 -13.31 9.64 -4.35
N GLY A 45 -13.01 8.78 -5.34
CA GLY A 45 -12.81 9.18 -6.72
C GLY A 45 -11.49 9.90 -7.00
N PHE A 46 -10.41 9.55 -6.30
CA PHE A 46 -9.06 10.04 -6.61
C PHE A 46 -8.16 8.93 -7.19
N ASP A 47 -7.00 9.31 -7.71
CA ASP A 47 -6.04 8.35 -8.26
C ASP A 47 -5.12 7.80 -7.16
N ALA A 48 -5.19 6.49 -6.91
CA ALA A 48 -4.32 5.80 -5.96
C ALA A 48 -2.83 5.93 -6.29
N GLN A 49 -2.48 6.06 -7.58
CA GLN A 49 -1.11 6.29 -8.02
C GLN A 49 -0.61 7.68 -7.63
N GLU A 50 -1.46 8.70 -7.75
CA GLU A 50 -1.15 10.06 -7.32
C GLU A 50 -0.85 10.09 -5.82
N TYR A 51 -1.65 9.37 -5.02
CA TYR A 51 -1.38 9.20 -3.59
C TYR A 51 0.02 8.61 -3.34
N LEU A 52 0.37 7.49 -4.00
CA LEU A 52 1.69 6.87 -3.86
C LEU A 52 2.82 7.82 -4.26
N GLN A 53 2.63 8.61 -5.33
CA GLN A 53 3.64 9.56 -5.79
C GLN A 53 3.84 10.73 -4.82
N ALA A 54 2.82 11.12 -4.11
CA ALA A 54 2.87 12.24 -3.17
C ALA A 54 3.56 11.89 -1.84
N VAL A 55 3.52 10.62 -1.41
CA VAL A 55 4.19 10.17 -0.17
C VAL A 55 5.71 10.17 -0.37
N PRO A 56 6.51 10.87 0.47
CA PRO A 56 7.97 10.79 0.41
C PRO A 56 8.47 9.38 0.71
N ALA A 57 9.38 8.88 -0.13
CA ALA A 57 9.78 7.47 -0.09
C ALA A 57 10.50 7.09 1.21
N GLU A 58 11.26 8.00 1.78
CA GLU A 58 12.00 7.81 3.02
C GLU A 58 11.14 7.69 4.28
N LEU A 59 9.86 8.03 4.18
CA LEU A 59 8.92 7.98 5.30
C LEU A 59 8.24 6.61 5.45
N VAL A 60 8.29 5.75 4.43
CA VAL A 60 7.62 4.45 4.46
C VAL A 60 8.52 3.42 5.14
N GLY A 61 8.09 2.93 6.30
CA GLY A 61 8.79 1.91 7.07
C GLY A 61 8.26 0.50 6.88
N GLU A 62 6.99 0.37 6.52
CA GLU A 62 6.28 -0.91 6.35
C GLU A 62 5.13 -0.75 5.35
N ILE A 63 4.79 -1.83 4.65
CA ILE A 63 3.61 -1.91 3.78
C ILE A 63 2.67 -2.98 4.31
N HIS A 64 1.37 -2.67 4.40
CA HIS A 64 0.31 -3.65 4.61
C HIS A 64 -0.45 -3.93 3.32
N LEU A 65 -0.85 -5.19 3.16
CA LEU A 65 -1.68 -5.70 2.08
C LEU A 65 -2.85 -6.49 2.65
N ALA A 66 -4.03 -6.18 2.21
CA ALA A 66 -5.26 -6.85 2.63
C ALA A 66 -6.24 -6.99 1.47
N GLY A 67 -7.29 -7.74 1.70
CA GLY A 67 -8.46 -7.76 0.83
C GLY A 67 -9.59 -6.90 1.42
N HIS A 68 -10.56 -6.57 0.58
CA HIS A 68 -11.72 -5.78 0.93
C HIS A 68 -13.01 -6.43 0.44
N THR A 69 -14.14 -6.00 0.96
CA THR A 69 -15.47 -6.43 0.52
C THR A 69 -16.08 -5.39 -0.42
N VAL A 70 -16.73 -5.86 -1.47
CA VAL A 70 -17.55 -5.00 -2.35
C VAL A 70 -18.98 -5.05 -1.83
N ALA A 71 -19.55 -3.90 -1.45
CA ALA A 71 -20.91 -3.77 -0.99
C ALA A 71 -21.62 -2.65 -1.77
N ASP A 72 -22.60 -3.03 -2.57
CA ASP A 72 -23.30 -2.14 -3.48
C ASP A 72 -22.33 -1.26 -4.30
N ASP A 73 -22.28 0.03 -4.02
CA ASP A 73 -21.47 1.01 -4.76
C ASP A 73 -20.18 1.39 -4.04
N ILE A 74 -19.85 0.75 -2.92
CA ILE A 74 -18.66 1.08 -2.12
C ILE A 74 -17.79 -0.14 -1.84
N LEU A 75 -16.52 0.10 -1.59
CA LEU A 75 -15.59 -0.87 -1.04
C LEU A 75 -15.52 -0.70 0.48
N ILE A 76 -15.55 -1.82 1.21
CA ILE A 76 -15.41 -1.84 2.67
C ILE A 76 -14.08 -2.51 3.01
N ASP A 77 -13.28 -1.81 3.77
CA ASP A 77 -11.96 -2.22 4.23
C ASP A 77 -12.09 -3.25 5.35
N THR A 78 -12.44 -4.48 4.98
CA THR A 78 -12.77 -5.56 5.92
C THR A 78 -11.61 -6.44 6.32
N HIS A 79 -10.53 -6.43 5.55
CA HIS A 79 -9.41 -7.35 5.70
C HIS A 79 -9.84 -8.81 5.90
N SER A 80 -10.87 -9.24 5.17
CA SER A 80 -11.49 -10.55 5.31
C SER A 80 -11.48 -11.39 4.02
N ALA A 81 -10.76 -10.92 3.01
CA ALA A 81 -10.71 -11.52 1.69
C ALA A 81 -9.26 -11.58 1.17
N PRO A 82 -8.98 -12.38 0.13
CA PRO A 82 -7.70 -12.36 -0.55
C PRO A 82 -7.37 -10.98 -1.11
N VAL A 83 -6.07 -10.65 -1.16
CA VAL A 83 -5.58 -9.44 -1.82
C VAL A 83 -6.03 -9.45 -3.28
N THR A 84 -6.70 -8.40 -3.71
CA THR A 84 -7.26 -8.31 -5.05
C THR A 84 -6.18 -8.03 -6.11
N ARG A 85 -6.49 -8.34 -7.37
CA ARG A 85 -5.58 -8.05 -8.49
C ARG A 85 -5.21 -6.55 -8.58
N ALA A 86 -6.14 -5.68 -8.26
CA ALA A 86 -5.91 -4.23 -8.28
C ALA A 86 -4.96 -3.80 -7.17
N VAL A 87 -5.13 -4.31 -5.95
CA VAL A 87 -4.22 -4.05 -4.82
C VAL A 87 -2.82 -4.62 -5.10
N TRP A 88 -2.71 -5.83 -5.69
CA TRP A 88 -1.42 -6.37 -6.14
C TRP A 88 -0.75 -5.48 -7.20
N ALA A 89 -1.52 -4.86 -8.11
CA ALA A 89 -0.97 -3.93 -9.08
C ALA A 89 -0.40 -2.70 -8.40
N LEU A 90 -1.19 -2.09 -7.50
CA LEU A 90 -0.78 -0.91 -6.75
C LEU A 90 0.43 -1.20 -5.83
N TYR A 91 0.52 -2.41 -5.26
CA TYR A 91 1.68 -2.84 -4.48
C TYR A 91 2.96 -2.89 -5.32
N ARG A 92 2.91 -3.38 -6.57
CA ARG A 92 4.07 -3.35 -7.47
C ARG A 92 4.55 -1.92 -7.73
N ASP A 93 3.62 -0.98 -7.89
CA ASP A 93 3.95 0.44 -8.08
C ASP A 93 4.56 1.02 -6.80
N ALA A 94 4.01 0.68 -5.62
CA ALA A 94 4.58 1.03 -4.32
C ALA A 94 6.01 0.51 -4.16
N LEU A 95 6.28 -0.77 -4.48
CA LEU A 95 7.63 -1.34 -4.46
C LEU A 95 8.58 -0.64 -5.44
N GLY A 96 8.08 -0.26 -6.62
CA GLY A 96 8.86 0.52 -7.60
C GLY A 96 9.33 1.85 -7.04
N ARG A 97 8.48 2.52 -6.27
CA ARG A 97 8.74 3.82 -5.67
C ARG A 97 9.55 3.73 -4.36
N PHE A 98 9.08 2.95 -3.40
CA PHE A 98 9.64 2.89 -2.05
C PHE A 98 10.78 1.89 -1.90
N GLY A 99 10.89 0.95 -2.82
CA GLY A 99 11.82 -0.17 -2.71
C GLY A 99 11.24 -1.34 -1.91
N PRO A 100 12.06 -2.37 -1.65
CA PRO A 100 11.65 -3.55 -0.92
C PRO A 100 11.64 -3.26 0.59
N VAL A 101 10.59 -2.61 1.09
CA VAL A 101 10.34 -2.44 2.52
C VAL A 101 9.63 -3.67 3.11
N PRO A 102 9.72 -3.93 4.42
CA PRO A 102 8.95 -4.98 5.08
C PRO A 102 7.47 -4.93 4.68
N THR A 103 6.89 -6.08 4.40
CA THR A 103 5.49 -6.16 3.96
C THR A 103 4.76 -7.23 4.76
N LEU A 104 3.58 -6.90 5.28
CA LEU A 104 2.68 -7.77 6.03
C LEU A 104 1.41 -8.03 5.20
N ILE A 105 0.95 -9.29 5.19
CA ILE A 105 -0.41 -9.64 4.77
C ILE A 105 -1.31 -9.54 6.00
N GLU A 106 -2.24 -8.60 6.00
CA GLU A 106 -3.19 -8.40 7.07
C GLU A 106 -4.51 -9.09 6.76
N TRP A 107 -4.99 -9.90 7.71
CA TRP A 107 -6.25 -10.62 7.56
C TRP A 107 -6.94 -10.72 8.92
N ASP A 108 -7.99 -9.89 9.15
CA ASP A 108 -8.57 -9.65 10.47
C ASP A 108 -9.84 -10.45 10.74
N ALA A 109 -10.58 -10.81 9.70
CA ALA A 109 -11.84 -11.54 9.82
C ALA A 109 -11.93 -12.65 8.77
N GLU A 110 -12.86 -13.61 8.93
CA GLU A 110 -13.01 -14.74 8.01
C GLU A 110 -11.67 -15.46 7.76
N LEU A 111 -10.91 -15.73 8.84
CA LEU A 111 -9.55 -16.26 8.79
C LEU A 111 -9.47 -17.53 7.94
N PRO A 112 -8.67 -17.54 6.87
CA PRO A 112 -8.52 -18.71 6.01
C PRO A 112 -7.57 -19.73 6.64
N ALA A 113 -7.43 -20.88 5.99
CA ALA A 113 -6.38 -21.84 6.33
C ALA A 113 -4.99 -21.20 6.18
N LEU A 114 -4.03 -21.61 7.01
CA LEU A 114 -2.66 -21.08 7.04
C LEU A 114 -1.97 -21.12 5.66
N ASP A 115 -2.20 -22.19 4.89
CA ASP A 115 -1.62 -22.34 3.54
C ASP A 115 -2.04 -21.20 2.61
N ARG A 116 -3.25 -20.64 2.78
CA ARG A 116 -3.71 -19.47 2.02
C ARG A 116 -2.93 -18.22 2.40
N LEU A 117 -2.72 -17.97 3.69
CA LEU A 117 -1.93 -16.84 4.17
C LEU A 117 -0.48 -16.94 3.68
N LEU A 118 0.12 -18.12 3.76
CA LEU A 118 1.47 -18.35 3.26
C LEU A 118 1.58 -18.15 1.74
N ALA A 119 0.55 -18.50 0.97
CA ALA A 119 0.53 -18.25 -0.47
C ALA A 119 0.46 -16.76 -0.81
N GLU A 120 -0.31 -15.97 -0.05
CA GLU A 120 -0.33 -14.49 -0.21
C GLU A 120 1.05 -13.89 0.13
N ALA A 121 1.66 -14.31 1.24
CA ALA A 121 3.00 -13.87 1.64
C ALA A 121 4.06 -14.21 0.58
N ALA A 122 4.04 -15.43 0.05
CA ALA A 122 4.94 -15.83 -1.04
C ALA A 122 4.73 -15.01 -2.32
N THR A 123 3.50 -14.59 -2.59
CA THR A 123 3.19 -13.69 -3.72
C THR A 123 3.81 -12.30 -3.50
N ALA A 124 3.70 -11.75 -2.28
CA ALA A 124 4.33 -10.49 -1.92
C ALA A 124 5.87 -10.55 -2.06
N GLU A 125 6.49 -11.61 -1.54
CA GLU A 125 7.93 -11.85 -1.67
C GLU A 125 8.37 -11.93 -3.15
N ALA A 126 7.60 -12.62 -3.99
CA ALA A 126 7.90 -12.75 -5.41
C ALA A 126 7.90 -11.37 -6.12
N HIS A 127 6.92 -10.51 -5.81
CA HIS A 127 6.87 -9.13 -6.34
C HIS A 127 8.06 -8.29 -5.85
N ALA A 128 8.40 -8.34 -4.57
CA ALA A 128 9.54 -7.63 -4.00
C ALA A 128 10.86 -8.07 -4.64
N ALA A 129 11.05 -9.38 -4.83
CA ALA A 129 12.26 -9.94 -5.47
C ALA A 129 12.39 -9.51 -6.94
N LEU A 130 11.30 -9.38 -7.69
CA LEU A 130 11.32 -8.90 -9.07
C LEU A 130 11.79 -7.44 -9.16
N VAL A 131 11.24 -6.57 -8.29
CA VAL A 131 11.62 -5.15 -8.26
C VAL A 131 13.07 -4.98 -7.80
N ALA A 132 13.53 -5.72 -6.80
CA ALA A 132 14.91 -5.68 -6.33
C ALA A 132 15.91 -6.03 -7.45
N ARG A 133 15.62 -7.06 -8.25
CA ARG A 133 16.47 -7.45 -9.41
C ARG A 133 16.49 -6.38 -10.49
N GLY A 134 15.36 -5.74 -10.78
CA GLY A 134 15.27 -4.65 -11.75
C GLY A 134 16.12 -3.44 -11.35
N ARG A 135 16.13 -3.08 -10.08
CA ARG A 135 16.93 -1.95 -9.54
C ARG A 135 18.44 -2.22 -9.58
N THR A 136 18.86 -3.46 -9.31
CA THR A 136 20.28 -3.84 -9.41
C THR A 136 20.77 -3.93 -10.86
N GLY A 137 19.90 -4.32 -11.80
CA GLY A 137 20.22 -4.35 -13.24
C GLY A 137 20.40 -2.95 -13.84
N ALA A 138 19.55 -1.99 -13.45
CA ALA A 138 19.64 -0.60 -13.91
C ALA A 138 20.90 0.11 -13.39
N GLY A 139 21.34 -0.19 -12.16
CA GLY A 139 22.56 0.37 -11.59
C GLY A 139 23.86 -0.10 -12.29
N ARG A 140 23.85 -1.27 -12.92
CA ARG A 140 25.00 -1.78 -13.68
C ARG A 140 25.13 -1.22 -15.10
N ALA A 141 24.04 -0.76 -15.69
CA ALA A 141 24.04 -0.20 -17.05
C ALA A 141 24.54 1.25 -17.11
N LEU A 142 24.67 1.95 -15.99
CA LEU A 142 25.14 3.34 -15.89
C LEU A 142 26.65 3.49 -15.62
N VAL A 143 27.39 2.39 -15.55
CA VAL A 143 28.86 2.36 -15.24
C VAL A 143 29.68 1.70 -16.37
N ALA A 144 29.13 1.61 -17.58
CA ALA A 144 29.83 1.09 -18.75
C ALA A 144 30.03 2.18 -19.82
#